data_a3ea481b77fe7efafd5ab0eea8b096e9
#
_entry.id   a3ea481b77fe7efafd5ab0eea8b096e9
#
_cell.length_a   1.000
_cell.length_b   1.000
_cell.length_c   1.000
_cell.angle_alpha   90.00
_cell.angle_beta   90.00
_cell.angle_gamma   90.00
#
_symmetry.space_group_name_H-M   'P 1'
#
loop_
_entity.id
_entity.type
_entity.pdbx_description
1 polymer ?
#
loop_
_entity_poly.entity_id
_entity_poly.type
_entity_poly.pdbx_seq_one_letter_code
_entity_poly.pdbx_strand_id
1 'polypeptide(L)'
;MKKNHYHIKRIVFLFIVVFIFGYKGYAQHSKGKDEILSYVPNEDKEEVDFGWKAPTKKTIITFLKRLPEISTQEWNMCYGTFQSNVKGYLRYKNHIYKYEVNAGGWIYLSSKEKTKILGSKDKKDTISNFISVYYCDEMK
;
A
#
# COMPACT_ATOMS: atom_id res chain seq x y z
N MET A 1 54.98 -32.97 18.77
CA MET A 1 54.31 -31.75 18.33
C MET A 1 53.20 -31.91 17.29
N LYS A 2 52.46 -33.05 17.22
CA LYS A 2 51.38 -33.26 16.22
C LYS A 2 49.93 -33.14 16.77
N LYS A 3 49.72 -33.02 18.09
CA LYS A 3 48.37 -33.00 18.71
C LYS A 3 47.65 -31.64 18.65
N ASN A 4 48.38 -30.49 18.57
CA ASN A 4 47.74 -29.17 18.59
C ASN A 4 47.06 -28.79 17.25
N HIS A 5 47.45 -29.39 16.12
CA HIS A 5 46.90 -29.02 14.80
C HIS A 5 45.46 -29.52 14.60
N TYR A 6 45.08 -30.63 15.27
CA TYR A 6 43.72 -31.18 15.18
C TYR A 6 42.69 -30.38 15.98
N HIS A 7 43.07 -29.79 17.10
CA HIS A 7 42.17 -28.95 17.90
C HIS A 7 41.83 -27.62 17.20
N ILE A 8 42.85 -26.98 16.57
CA ILE A 8 42.62 -25.72 15.84
C ILE A 8 41.71 -25.93 14.64
N LYS A 9 41.87 -27.02 13.87
CA LYS A 9 41.01 -27.31 12.73
C LYS A 9 39.54 -27.59 13.14
N ARG A 10 39.33 -28.24 14.29
CA ARG A 10 37.97 -28.47 14.82
C ARG A 10 37.30 -27.19 15.30
N ILE A 11 38.04 -26.30 15.96
CA ILE A 11 37.51 -25.01 16.43
C ILE A 11 37.12 -24.12 15.24
N VAL A 12 37.99 -24.02 14.22
CA VAL A 12 37.73 -23.23 13.01
C VAL A 12 36.50 -23.78 12.24
N PHE A 13 36.36 -25.11 12.15
CA PHE A 13 35.22 -25.74 11.49
C PHE A 13 33.91 -25.48 12.24
N LEU A 14 33.90 -25.50 13.56
CA LEU A 14 32.75 -25.16 14.40
C LEU A 14 32.31 -23.69 14.23
N PHE A 15 33.26 -22.76 14.16
CA PHE A 15 32.97 -21.34 13.92
C PHE A 15 32.38 -21.12 12.54
N ILE A 16 32.87 -21.80 11.49
CA ILE A 16 32.33 -21.67 10.12
C ILE A 16 30.89 -22.20 10.06
N VAL A 17 30.62 -23.34 10.71
CA VAL A 17 29.26 -23.93 10.75
C VAL A 17 28.27 -23.02 11.48
N VAL A 18 28.67 -22.43 12.62
CA VAL A 18 27.82 -21.48 13.36
C VAL A 18 27.56 -20.20 12.54
N PHE A 19 28.55 -19.71 11.78
CA PHE A 19 28.36 -18.56 10.90
C PHE A 19 27.41 -18.85 9.74
N ILE A 20 27.48 -20.03 9.11
CA ILE A 20 26.60 -20.42 8.00
C ILE A 20 25.15 -20.62 8.47
N PHE A 21 24.93 -21.20 9.65
CA PHE A 21 23.59 -21.36 10.21
C PHE A 21 23.01 -20.08 10.81
N GLY A 22 23.86 -19.19 11.35
CA GLY A 22 23.42 -17.90 11.88
C GLY A 22 22.90 -16.95 10.80
N TYR A 23 23.45 -16.98 9.59
CA TYR A 23 23.01 -16.11 8.47
C TYR A 23 21.67 -16.56 7.85
N LYS A 24 21.25 -17.81 7.98
CA LYS A 24 19.94 -18.26 7.46
C LYS A 24 18.75 -17.87 8.35
N GLY A 25 18.98 -17.43 9.58
CA GLY A 25 17.93 -17.05 10.53
C GLY A 25 17.36 -15.64 10.36
N TYR A 26 18.00 -14.72 9.62
CA TYR A 26 17.57 -13.33 9.52
C TYR A 26 16.71 -13.00 8.29
N ALA A 27 16.40 -13.96 7.45
CA ALA A 27 15.57 -13.77 6.26
C ALA A 27 14.15 -14.34 6.39
N GLN A 28 13.63 -14.53 7.60
CA GLN A 28 12.18 -14.59 7.77
C GLN A 28 11.63 -13.17 7.65
N HIS A 29 11.47 -12.73 6.40
CA HIS A 29 10.58 -11.63 6.07
C HIS A 29 9.19 -12.03 6.58
N SER A 30 8.84 -11.64 7.80
CA SER A 30 7.46 -11.72 8.25
C SER A 30 6.65 -10.96 7.21
N LYS A 31 5.81 -11.66 6.44
CA LYS A 31 4.87 -11.02 5.52
C LYS A 31 4.07 -10.03 6.35
N GLY A 32 4.47 -8.77 6.35
CA GLY A 32 3.84 -7.73 7.13
C GLY A 32 2.39 -7.64 6.68
N LYS A 33 1.49 -7.63 7.64
CA LYS A 33 0.06 -7.44 7.37
C LYS A 33 -0.14 -6.08 6.70
N ASP A 34 -1.03 -6.01 5.71
CA ASP A 34 -1.47 -4.74 5.13
C ASP A 34 -2.09 -3.88 6.24
N GLU A 35 -1.59 -2.66 6.42
CA GLU A 35 -2.02 -1.78 7.52
C GLU A 35 -1.84 -0.29 7.19
N ILE A 36 -2.70 0.54 7.79
CA ILE A 36 -2.60 2.00 7.71
C ILE A 36 -1.71 2.49 8.86
N LEU A 37 -0.55 3.04 8.51
CA LEU A 37 0.46 3.54 9.45
C LEU A 37 0.15 4.95 9.94
N SER A 38 -0.36 5.81 9.05
CA SER A 38 -0.88 7.13 9.42
C SER A 38 -2.13 7.47 8.61
N TYR A 39 -2.98 8.34 9.16
CA TYR A 39 -4.28 8.65 8.61
C TYR A 39 -4.63 10.10 8.92
N VAL A 40 -4.73 10.92 7.87
CA VAL A 40 -5.04 12.36 7.98
C VAL A 40 -6.18 12.67 7.01
N PRO A 41 -7.43 12.77 7.50
CA PRO A 41 -8.56 13.18 6.68
C PRO A 41 -8.50 14.69 6.44
N ASN A 42 -8.90 15.09 5.24
CA ASN A 42 -9.22 16.45 4.86
C ASN A 42 -10.62 16.45 4.27
N GLU A 43 -11.55 17.14 4.89
CA GLU A 43 -12.96 17.17 4.51
C GLU A 43 -13.32 18.62 4.12
N ASP A 44 -13.61 18.82 2.84
CA ASP A 44 -14.19 20.06 2.36
C ASP A 44 -15.68 20.12 2.71
N LYS A 45 -16.16 21.26 3.21
CA LYS A 45 -17.52 21.38 3.72
C LYS A 45 -18.58 21.16 2.64
N GLU A 46 -18.39 21.72 1.45
CA GLU A 46 -19.35 21.56 0.36
C GLU A 46 -19.44 20.11 -0.08
N GLU A 47 -18.30 19.42 -0.17
CA GLU A 47 -18.22 18.03 -0.58
C GLU A 47 -18.80 17.08 0.49
N VAL A 48 -18.70 17.42 1.78
CA VAL A 48 -19.38 16.71 2.87
C VAL A 48 -20.91 16.88 2.73
N ASP A 49 -21.38 18.06 2.37
CA ASP A 49 -22.81 18.30 2.14
C ASP A 49 -23.34 17.49 0.92
N PHE A 50 -22.48 17.18 -0.05
CA PHE A 50 -22.77 16.24 -1.16
C PHE A 50 -22.66 14.76 -0.80
N GLY A 51 -22.38 14.46 0.47
CA GLY A 51 -22.39 13.09 0.99
C GLY A 51 -21.02 12.44 1.14
N TRP A 52 -19.91 13.16 0.90
CA TRP A 52 -18.59 12.64 1.21
C TRP A 52 -18.45 12.31 2.69
N LYS A 53 -17.87 11.16 2.95
CA LYS A 53 -17.39 10.77 4.29
C LYS A 53 -16.02 10.13 4.14
N ALA A 54 -15.05 10.61 4.90
CA ALA A 54 -13.72 10.04 4.91
C ALA A 54 -13.78 8.52 5.20
N PRO A 55 -13.24 7.68 4.31
CA PRO A 55 -13.26 6.24 4.50
C PRO A 55 -12.44 5.85 5.73
N THR A 56 -12.94 4.89 6.50
CA THR A 56 -12.21 4.36 7.65
C THR A 56 -10.93 3.64 7.22
N LYS A 57 -9.97 3.46 8.12
CA LYS A 57 -8.76 2.67 7.87
C LYS A 57 -9.07 1.26 7.31
N LYS A 58 -10.11 0.60 7.85
CA LYS A 58 -10.57 -0.71 7.38
C LYS A 58 -11.11 -0.64 5.94
N THR A 59 -11.87 0.40 5.63
CA THR A 59 -12.40 0.63 4.29
C THR A 59 -11.29 0.85 3.27
N ILE A 60 -10.26 1.64 3.62
CA ILE A 60 -9.09 1.85 2.74
C ILE A 60 -8.38 0.52 2.44
N ILE A 61 -8.16 -0.34 3.44
CA ILE A 61 -7.57 -1.67 3.22
C ILE A 61 -8.45 -2.52 2.29
N THR A 62 -9.77 -2.39 2.38
CA THR A 62 -10.69 -3.08 1.47
C THR A 62 -10.56 -2.56 0.04
N PHE A 63 -10.46 -1.25 -0.15
CA PHE A 63 -10.22 -0.63 -1.46
C PHE A 63 -8.94 -1.13 -2.11
N LEU A 64 -7.82 -1.19 -1.37
CA LEU A 64 -6.54 -1.70 -1.89
C LEU A 64 -6.62 -3.13 -2.45
N LYS A 65 -7.57 -3.92 -1.97
CA LYS A 65 -7.79 -5.31 -2.40
C LYS A 65 -8.76 -5.44 -3.57
N ARG A 66 -9.68 -4.49 -3.71
CA ARG A 66 -10.81 -4.58 -4.63
C ARG A 66 -10.69 -3.68 -5.86
N LEU A 67 -10.12 -2.49 -5.68
CA LEU A 67 -10.04 -1.54 -6.78
C LEU A 67 -8.98 -1.99 -7.79
N PRO A 68 -9.32 -1.96 -9.08
CA PRO A 68 -8.36 -2.25 -10.12
C PRO A 68 -7.27 -1.17 -10.22
N GLU A 69 -6.10 -1.56 -10.67
CA GLU A 69 -5.05 -0.63 -11.06
C GLU A 69 -5.44 0.00 -12.41
N ILE A 70 -5.32 1.33 -12.49
CA ILE A 70 -5.65 2.12 -13.67
C ILE A 70 -4.41 2.85 -14.19
N SER A 71 -4.41 3.19 -15.48
CA SER A 71 -3.34 3.98 -16.07
C SER A 71 -3.43 5.45 -15.67
N THR A 72 -2.30 6.17 -15.74
CA THR A 72 -2.27 7.63 -15.53
C THR A 72 -3.17 8.35 -16.54
N GLN A 73 -3.22 7.88 -17.78
CA GLN A 73 -4.09 8.44 -18.80
C GLN A 73 -5.57 8.27 -18.41
N GLU A 74 -5.99 7.07 -18.02
CA GLU A 74 -7.34 6.79 -17.57
C GLU A 74 -7.72 7.62 -16.35
N TRP A 75 -6.80 7.74 -15.38
CA TRP A 75 -7.01 8.59 -14.21
C TRP A 75 -7.27 10.05 -14.60
N ASN A 76 -6.41 10.62 -15.44
CA ASN A 76 -6.55 12.03 -15.87
C ASN A 76 -7.81 12.30 -16.70
N MET A 77 -8.27 11.31 -17.46
CA MET A 77 -9.41 11.47 -18.38
C MET A 77 -10.75 11.12 -17.75
N CYS A 78 -10.77 10.18 -16.80
CA CYS A 78 -12.00 9.52 -16.36
C CYS A 78 -12.36 9.73 -14.89
N TYR A 79 -11.52 10.42 -14.11
CA TYR A 79 -11.76 10.65 -12.68
C TYR A 79 -11.66 12.12 -12.32
N GLY A 80 -12.60 12.59 -11.51
CA GLY A 80 -12.55 13.91 -10.91
C GLY A 80 -11.51 13.98 -9.78
N THR A 81 -11.01 15.18 -9.52
CA THR A 81 -10.18 15.48 -8.34
C THR A 81 -10.93 16.46 -7.46
N PHE A 82 -11.10 16.11 -6.21
CA PHE A 82 -11.83 16.88 -5.20
C PHE A 82 -10.89 17.34 -4.09
N GLN A 83 -11.33 18.31 -3.30
CA GLN A 83 -10.57 18.83 -2.15
C GLN A 83 -10.56 17.81 -1.01
N SER A 84 -11.67 17.09 -0.83
CA SER A 84 -11.78 16.07 0.19
C SER A 84 -10.95 14.83 -0.14
N ASN A 85 -10.14 14.43 0.82
CA ASN A 85 -9.24 13.30 0.68
C ASN A 85 -8.80 12.74 2.05
N VAL A 86 -8.19 11.57 2.03
CA VAL A 86 -7.45 11.03 3.17
C VAL A 86 -6.03 10.74 2.73
N LYS A 87 -5.06 11.25 3.47
CA LYS A 87 -3.62 11.06 3.19
C LYS A 87 -2.92 10.38 4.34
N GLY A 88 -1.77 9.78 4.04
CA GLY A 88 -0.92 9.20 5.06
C GLY A 88 0.09 8.21 4.50
N TYR A 89 0.48 7.28 5.36
CA TYR A 89 1.37 6.18 5.01
C TYR A 89 0.67 4.85 5.30
N LEU A 90 0.92 3.87 4.45
CA LEU A 90 0.42 2.51 4.64
C LEU A 90 1.48 1.48 4.25
N ARG A 91 1.35 0.27 4.82
CA ARG A 91 2.04 -0.92 4.37
C ARG A 91 1.08 -1.73 3.51
N TYR A 92 1.49 -2.06 2.29
CA TYR A 92 0.73 -2.88 1.36
C TYR A 92 1.65 -3.81 0.58
N LYS A 93 1.39 -5.12 0.65
CA LYS A 93 2.23 -6.16 0.02
C LYS A 93 3.72 -6.00 0.36
N ASN A 94 4.01 -5.78 1.63
CA ASN A 94 5.36 -5.57 2.21
C ASN A 94 6.10 -4.29 1.78
N HIS A 95 5.44 -3.37 1.09
CA HIS A 95 6.01 -2.07 0.74
C HIS A 95 5.31 -0.95 1.51
N ILE A 96 6.09 0.09 1.85
CA ILE A 96 5.54 1.31 2.45
C ILE A 96 5.27 2.31 1.34
N TYR A 97 4.03 2.81 1.31
CA TYR A 97 3.57 3.84 0.40
C TYR A 97 3.10 5.07 1.16
N LYS A 98 3.39 6.26 0.62
CA LYS A 98 2.56 7.42 0.84
C LYS A 98 1.28 7.23 0.03
N TYR A 99 0.12 7.50 0.62
CA TYR A 99 -1.16 7.32 -0.07
C TYR A 99 -2.04 8.56 -0.01
N GLU A 100 -2.92 8.66 -0.99
CA GLU A 100 -4.05 9.58 -1.02
C GLU A 100 -5.28 8.82 -1.51
N VAL A 101 -6.37 8.88 -0.74
CA VAL A 101 -7.71 8.46 -1.17
C VAL A 101 -8.51 9.72 -1.43
N ASN A 102 -8.98 9.93 -2.64
CA ASN A 102 -9.69 11.13 -3.06
C ASN A 102 -11.19 10.87 -3.20
N ALA A 103 -12.00 11.87 -2.91
CA ALA A 103 -13.46 11.81 -3.06
C ALA A 103 -13.90 11.50 -4.51
N GLY A 104 -13.03 11.69 -5.48
CA GLY A 104 -13.24 11.35 -6.90
C GLY A 104 -13.12 9.86 -7.24
N GLY A 105 -13.04 8.98 -6.25
CA GLY A 105 -13.11 7.52 -6.48
C GLY A 105 -11.79 6.85 -6.82
N TRP A 106 -10.67 7.46 -6.50
CA TRP A 106 -9.35 6.90 -6.77
C TRP A 106 -8.41 6.91 -5.56
N ILE A 107 -7.40 6.06 -5.61
CA ILE A 107 -6.31 5.98 -4.63
C ILE A 107 -4.98 6.10 -5.36
N TYR A 108 -4.16 7.03 -4.92
CA TYR A 108 -2.79 7.19 -5.37
C TYR A 108 -1.83 6.61 -4.33
N LEU A 109 -0.94 5.72 -4.77
CA LEU A 109 0.10 5.09 -3.95
C LEU A 109 1.47 5.46 -4.52
N SER A 110 2.33 6.03 -3.70
CA SER A 110 3.69 6.44 -4.12
C SER A 110 4.74 5.90 -3.15
N SER A 111 5.78 5.30 -3.70
CA SER A 111 7.00 4.90 -3.00
C SER A 111 8.24 5.41 -3.76
N LYS A 112 9.44 5.16 -3.22
CA LYS A 112 10.70 5.51 -3.93
C LYS A 112 10.87 4.78 -5.27
N GLU A 113 10.29 3.59 -5.40
CA GLU A 113 10.52 2.70 -6.53
C GLU A 113 9.38 2.69 -7.54
N LYS A 114 8.16 2.94 -7.07
CA LYS A 114 6.96 2.80 -7.92
C LYS A 114 5.79 3.64 -7.45
N THR A 115 4.96 3.97 -8.42
CA THR A 115 3.66 4.60 -8.24
C THR A 115 2.58 3.66 -8.75
N LYS A 116 1.42 3.65 -8.08
CA LYS A 116 0.22 2.94 -8.48
C LYS A 116 -0.98 3.83 -8.31
N ILE A 117 -1.92 3.71 -9.22
CA ILE A 117 -3.21 4.38 -9.12
C ILE A 117 -4.29 3.29 -9.17
N LEU A 118 -5.18 3.30 -8.20
CA LEU A 118 -6.33 2.40 -8.17
C LEU A 118 -7.58 3.25 -8.33
N GLY A 119 -8.55 2.79 -9.11
CA GLY A 119 -9.77 3.55 -9.37
C GLY A 119 -11.01 2.67 -9.33
N SER A 120 -12.10 3.22 -8.78
CA SER A 120 -13.40 2.57 -8.82
C SER A 120 -14.04 2.77 -10.19
N LYS A 121 -14.43 1.67 -10.87
CA LYS A 121 -15.15 1.69 -12.15
C LYS A 121 -16.65 1.41 -11.97
N ASP A 122 -17.09 1.11 -10.77
CA ASP A 122 -18.46 0.76 -10.49
C ASP A 122 -19.22 1.95 -9.87
N LYS A 123 -20.17 2.51 -10.62
CA LYS A 123 -21.08 3.56 -10.15
C LYS A 123 -21.97 3.10 -8.98
N LYS A 124 -22.10 1.79 -8.79
CA LYS A 124 -22.91 1.17 -7.72
C LYS A 124 -22.06 0.67 -6.57
N ASP A 125 -20.78 1.04 -6.52
CA ASP A 125 -19.92 0.60 -5.41
C ASP A 125 -20.39 1.24 -4.09
N THR A 126 -21.30 0.53 -3.43
CA THR A 126 -21.91 0.93 -2.16
C THR A 126 -20.94 1.02 -0.98
N ILE A 127 -19.66 0.64 -1.20
CA ILE A 127 -18.61 0.70 -0.17
C ILE A 127 -18.05 2.11 -0.06
N SER A 128 -18.19 2.90 -1.11
CA SER A 128 -17.54 4.20 -1.22
C SER A 128 -18.57 5.33 -1.16
N ASN A 129 -18.36 6.26 -0.26
CA ASN A 129 -19.01 7.57 -0.28
C ASN A 129 -18.28 8.49 -1.27
N PHE A 130 -17.84 7.98 -2.44
CA PHE A 130 -17.22 8.81 -3.47
C PHE A 130 -18.25 9.73 -4.10
N ILE A 131 -17.89 11.00 -4.29
CA ILE A 131 -18.78 12.03 -4.86
C ILE A 131 -18.95 11.80 -6.36
N SER A 132 -17.87 11.44 -7.03
CA SER A 132 -17.85 11.12 -8.43
C SER A 132 -17.09 9.83 -8.62
N VAL A 133 -17.55 9.04 -9.56
CA VAL A 133 -16.91 7.79 -9.94
C VAL A 133 -16.55 7.93 -11.42
N TYR A 134 -15.99 6.90 -12.00
CA TYR A 134 -15.61 6.79 -13.38
C TYR A 134 -16.67 7.34 -14.36
N TYR A 135 -16.35 8.41 -15.11
CA TYR A 135 -17.28 9.06 -16.03
C TYR A 135 -17.00 8.80 -17.51
N CYS A 136 -15.96 8.03 -17.85
CA CYS A 136 -15.67 7.69 -19.26
C CYS A 136 -16.74 6.82 -19.91
N ASP A 137 -17.59 6.15 -19.15
CA ASP A 137 -18.72 5.39 -19.73
C ASP A 137 -19.84 6.28 -20.27
N GLU A 138 -19.87 7.56 -19.89
CA GLU A 138 -20.84 8.54 -20.38
C GLU A 138 -20.46 9.14 -21.72
N MET A 139 -19.23 8.88 -22.19
CA MET A 139 -18.70 9.41 -23.45
C MET A 139 -18.79 8.39 -24.61
N LYS A 140 -19.48 7.27 -24.40
CA LYS A 140 -19.84 6.30 -25.44
C LYS A 140 -21.29 6.55 -25.84
#